data_22b39c94ae508e25075d96d7ef20f19e
#
_entry.id   22b39c94ae508e25075d96d7ef20f19e
#
_cell.length_a   1.000
_cell.length_b   1.000
_cell.length_c   1.000
_cell.angle_alpha   90.00
_cell.angle_beta   90.00
_cell.angle_gamma   90.00
#
_symmetry.space_group_name_H-M   'P 1'
#
loop_
_entity.id
_entity.type
_entity.pdbx_description
1 polymer ?
#
loop_
_entity_poly.entity_id
_entity_poly.type
_entity_poly.pdbx_seq_one_letter_code
_entity_poly.pdbx_strand_id
1 'polypeptide(L)'
;MITNKTKLANALKEICRNKPLDSVTVTEITKKANLTRQIFYHHFVDKYELAKWIHIQDYLNVIRHPDFKNQQTITWKSISKDWLAIIEKEKDFYRNVYYSSSQNQFLQLIHQHMMDAYEHIIQSVLNESLN
;
A
#
# COMPACT_ATOMS: atom_id res chain seq x y z
N MET A 1 -0.94 10.84 16.54
CA MET A 1 -1.01 9.59 17.34
C MET A 1 -1.06 8.39 16.40
N ILE A 2 -0.22 7.39 16.65
CA ILE A 2 -0.18 6.18 15.82
C ILE A 2 -1.34 5.27 16.22
N THR A 3 -2.19 4.90 15.26
CA THR A 3 -3.31 3.99 15.48
C THR A 3 -2.84 2.55 15.65
N ASN A 4 -3.72 1.69 16.17
CA ASN A 4 -3.43 0.25 16.27
C ASN A 4 -3.20 -0.37 14.89
N LYS A 5 -3.97 0.05 13.88
CA LYS A 5 -3.75 -0.41 12.50
C LYS A 5 -2.34 -0.07 12.02
N THR A 6 -1.88 1.14 12.27
CA THR A 6 -0.53 1.58 11.89
C THR A 6 0.55 0.80 12.63
N LYS A 7 0.33 0.51 13.93
CA LYS A 7 1.26 -0.33 14.70
C LYS A 7 1.38 -1.73 14.12
N LEU A 8 0.25 -2.33 13.75
CA LEU A 8 0.23 -3.64 13.11
C LEU A 8 0.91 -3.61 11.74
N ALA A 9 0.67 -2.56 10.97
CA ALA A 9 1.29 -2.37 9.66
C ALA A 9 2.79 -2.25 9.76
N ASN A 10 3.28 -1.44 10.69
CA ASN A 10 4.72 -1.26 10.90
C ASN A 10 5.38 -2.57 11.34
N ALA A 11 4.72 -3.34 12.20
CA ALA A 11 5.20 -4.65 12.63
C ALA A 11 5.31 -5.62 11.45
N LEU A 12 4.29 -5.69 10.59
CA LEU A 12 4.32 -6.57 9.41
C LEU A 12 5.40 -6.14 8.42
N LYS A 13 5.53 -4.86 8.15
CA LYS A 13 6.59 -4.35 7.26
C LYS A 13 7.97 -4.79 7.74
N GLU A 14 8.22 -4.69 9.04
CA GLU A 14 9.51 -5.04 9.61
C GLU A 14 9.78 -6.54 9.56
N ILE A 15 8.76 -7.36 9.87
CA ILE A 15 8.88 -8.83 9.78
C ILE A 15 9.12 -9.26 8.34
N CYS A 16 8.39 -8.70 7.38
CA CYS A 16 8.50 -9.06 5.97
C CYS A 16 9.74 -8.51 5.26
N ARG A 17 10.59 -7.77 5.96
CA ARG A 17 11.94 -7.46 5.43
C ARG A 17 12.81 -8.71 5.38
N ASN A 18 12.54 -9.70 6.24
CA ASN A 18 13.41 -10.86 6.43
C ASN A 18 12.77 -12.19 6.07
N LYS A 19 11.46 -12.25 5.85
CA LYS A 19 10.81 -13.51 5.49
C LYS A 19 9.50 -13.27 4.72
N PRO A 20 9.07 -14.26 3.91
CA PRO A 20 7.87 -14.13 3.10
C PRO A 20 6.62 -14.08 3.97
N LEU A 21 5.58 -13.41 3.45
CA LEU A 21 4.30 -13.24 4.15
C LEU A 21 3.66 -14.57 4.54
N ASP A 22 3.77 -15.60 3.68
CA ASP A 22 3.19 -16.90 3.98
C ASP A 22 3.76 -17.53 5.25
N SER A 23 4.98 -17.20 5.63
CA SER A 23 5.66 -17.72 6.83
C SER A 23 5.40 -16.89 8.08
N VAL A 24 4.69 -15.77 7.97
CA VAL A 24 4.41 -14.89 9.10
C VAL A 24 3.13 -15.31 9.80
N THR A 25 3.11 -15.27 11.13
CA THR A 25 1.92 -15.57 11.93
C THR A 25 1.35 -14.29 12.54
N VAL A 26 0.04 -14.31 12.82
CA VAL A 26 -0.63 -13.21 13.54
C VAL A 26 0.01 -12.99 14.90
N THR A 27 0.40 -14.07 15.59
CA THR A 27 1.09 -13.99 16.88
C THR A 27 2.40 -13.20 16.79
N GLU A 28 3.20 -13.43 15.76
CA GLU A 28 4.44 -12.67 15.54
C GLU A 28 4.14 -11.17 15.34
N ILE A 29 3.12 -10.86 14.53
CA ILE A 29 2.73 -9.48 14.23
C ILE A 29 2.31 -8.76 15.51
N THR A 30 1.39 -9.36 16.26
CA THR A 30 0.83 -8.75 17.46
C THR A 30 1.87 -8.61 18.57
N LYS A 31 2.73 -9.61 18.73
CA LYS A 31 3.82 -9.54 19.71
C LYS A 31 4.77 -8.40 19.40
N LYS A 32 5.14 -8.24 18.13
CA LYS A 32 6.02 -7.14 17.69
C LYS A 32 5.37 -5.77 17.84
N ALA A 33 4.06 -5.69 17.59
CA ALA A 33 3.30 -4.45 17.75
C ALA A 33 2.93 -4.16 19.21
N ASN A 34 3.20 -5.09 20.12
CA ASN A 34 2.79 -5.02 21.52
C ASN A 34 1.26 -4.87 21.67
N LEU A 35 0.54 -5.65 20.88
CA LEU A 35 -0.93 -5.70 20.86
C LEU A 35 -1.40 -7.14 21.03
N THR A 36 -2.70 -7.33 21.26
CA THR A 36 -3.29 -8.66 21.41
C THR A 36 -3.81 -9.17 20.07
N ARG A 37 -3.96 -10.52 19.97
CA ARG A 37 -4.60 -11.14 18.80
C ARG A 37 -6.04 -10.64 18.63
N GLN A 38 -6.74 -10.40 19.74
CA GLN A 38 -8.10 -9.86 19.71
C GLN A 38 -8.14 -8.50 19.00
N ILE A 39 -7.21 -7.62 19.30
CA ILE A 39 -7.10 -6.32 18.61
C ILE A 39 -6.82 -6.51 17.13
N PHE A 40 -5.94 -7.45 16.76
CA PHE A 40 -5.69 -7.76 15.35
C PHE A 40 -6.99 -8.14 14.63
N TYR A 41 -7.71 -9.14 15.15
CA TYR A 41 -8.94 -9.64 14.52
C TYR A 41 -10.11 -8.67 14.61
N HIS A 42 -10.02 -7.64 15.44
CA HIS A 42 -10.97 -6.53 15.41
C HIS A 42 -10.82 -5.71 14.13
N HIS A 43 -9.60 -5.60 13.59
CA HIS A 43 -9.31 -4.76 12.43
C HIS A 43 -9.14 -5.54 11.13
N PHE A 44 -8.63 -6.75 11.17
CA PHE A 44 -8.27 -7.54 9.98
C PHE A 44 -8.71 -8.98 10.13
N VAL A 45 -9.17 -9.57 9.02
CA VAL A 45 -9.54 -10.99 8.97
C VAL A 45 -8.29 -11.87 9.06
N ASP A 46 -7.23 -11.47 8.36
CA ASP A 46 -5.98 -12.20 8.31
C ASP A 46 -4.80 -11.28 7.94
N LYS A 47 -3.60 -11.85 7.89
CA LYS A 47 -2.39 -11.12 7.55
C LYS A 47 -2.38 -10.59 6.10
N TYR A 48 -3.08 -11.25 5.19
CA TYR A 48 -3.16 -10.83 3.79
C TYR A 48 -4.01 -9.56 3.66
N GLU A 49 -5.08 -9.45 4.43
CA GLU A 49 -5.88 -8.23 4.49
C GLU A 49 -5.05 -7.07 5.04
N LEU A 50 -4.23 -7.31 6.06
CA LEU A 50 -3.30 -6.29 6.57
C LEU A 50 -2.31 -5.85 5.49
N ALA A 51 -1.74 -6.78 4.74
CA ALA A 51 -0.82 -6.45 3.63
C ALA A 51 -1.51 -5.60 2.56
N LYS A 52 -2.75 -5.92 2.20
CA LYS A 52 -3.55 -5.11 1.28
C LYS A 52 -3.80 -3.71 1.82
N TRP A 53 -4.12 -3.60 3.10
CA TRP A 53 -4.33 -2.30 3.74
C TRP A 53 -3.06 -1.44 3.67
N ILE A 54 -1.89 -2.03 3.90
CA ILE A 54 -0.61 -1.33 3.78
C ILE A 54 -0.43 -0.77 2.37
N HIS A 55 -0.68 -1.59 1.35
CA HIS A 55 -0.57 -1.15 -0.04
C HIS A 55 -1.55 0.00 -0.34
N ILE A 56 -2.78 -0.09 0.15
CA ILE A 56 -3.78 0.96 -0.02
C ILE A 56 -3.29 2.27 0.62
N GLN A 57 -2.70 2.20 1.82
CA GLN A 57 -2.17 3.39 2.49
C GLN A 57 -1.01 4.01 1.70
N ASP A 58 -0.11 3.19 1.15
CA ASP A 58 0.98 3.67 0.30
C ASP A 58 0.44 4.36 -0.94
N TYR A 59 -0.57 3.78 -1.59
CA TYR A 59 -1.24 4.40 -2.74
C TYR A 59 -1.89 5.74 -2.37
N LEU A 60 -2.62 5.79 -1.25
CA LEU A 60 -3.26 7.01 -0.79
C LEU A 60 -2.23 8.11 -0.48
N ASN A 61 -1.05 7.74 0.03
CA ASN A 61 0.02 8.70 0.28
C ASN A 61 0.54 9.32 -1.02
N VAL A 62 0.60 8.55 -2.10
CA VAL A 62 0.98 9.08 -3.42
C VAL A 62 -0.04 10.09 -3.92
N ILE A 63 -1.33 9.74 -3.93
CA ILE A 63 -2.37 10.62 -4.47
C ILE A 63 -2.69 11.82 -3.58
N ARG A 64 -2.32 11.78 -2.30
CA ARG A 64 -2.48 12.90 -1.36
C ARG A 64 -1.25 13.80 -1.31
N HIS A 65 -0.18 13.44 -2.00
CA HIS A 65 1.02 14.27 -2.05
C HIS A 65 0.65 15.66 -2.61
N PRO A 66 1.17 16.76 -2.02
CA PRO A 66 0.84 18.12 -2.48
C PRO A 66 1.06 18.31 -3.98
N ASP A 67 2.12 17.73 -4.52
CA ASP A 67 2.43 17.82 -5.95
C ASP A 67 1.34 17.20 -6.81
N PHE A 68 0.71 16.12 -6.35
CA PHE A 68 -0.39 15.47 -7.05
C PHE A 68 -1.63 16.34 -7.06
N LYS A 69 -1.96 16.99 -5.92
CA LYS A 69 -3.16 17.80 -5.78
C LYS A 69 -3.04 19.15 -6.46
N ASN A 70 -1.85 19.75 -6.44
CA ASN A 70 -1.60 21.11 -6.91
C ASN A 70 -1.04 21.17 -8.31
N GLN A 71 -0.74 20.04 -8.93
CA GLN A 71 -0.24 20.01 -10.28
C GLN A 71 -1.32 20.41 -11.27
N GLN A 72 -1.00 21.41 -12.05
CA GLN A 72 -1.81 21.77 -13.20
C GLN A 72 -1.74 20.69 -14.27
N THR A 73 -0.65 19.93 -14.30
CA THR A 73 -0.45 18.82 -15.23
C THR A 73 0.06 17.61 -14.47
N ILE A 74 -0.85 16.69 -14.16
CA ILE A 74 -0.50 15.37 -13.61
C ILE A 74 -0.11 14.50 -14.79
N THR A 75 1.14 14.02 -14.79
CA THR A 75 1.61 13.12 -15.82
C THR A 75 1.77 11.71 -15.26
N TRP A 76 1.60 10.72 -16.14
CA TRP A 76 1.90 9.34 -15.80
C TRP A 76 3.32 9.21 -15.23
N LYS A 77 4.25 9.98 -15.78
CA LYS A 77 5.65 9.99 -15.35
C LYS A 77 5.79 10.40 -13.89
N SER A 78 5.09 11.44 -13.44
CA SER A 78 5.19 11.90 -12.06
C SER A 78 4.57 10.92 -11.07
N ILE A 79 3.42 10.33 -11.40
CA ILE A 79 2.78 9.30 -10.57
C ILE A 79 3.67 8.05 -10.48
N SER A 80 4.20 7.59 -11.62
CA SER A 80 5.06 6.42 -11.65
C SER A 80 6.33 6.62 -10.84
N LYS A 81 6.91 7.81 -10.90
CA LYS A 81 8.11 8.15 -10.12
C LYS A 81 7.85 8.05 -8.62
N ASP A 82 6.76 8.64 -8.14
CA ASP A 82 6.43 8.63 -6.71
C ASP A 82 6.10 7.22 -6.23
N TRP A 83 5.36 6.45 -7.05
CA TRP A 83 5.00 5.09 -6.73
C TRP A 83 6.24 4.17 -6.69
N LEU A 84 7.12 4.30 -7.68
CA LEU A 84 8.36 3.53 -7.73
C LEU A 84 9.29 3.87 -6.57
N ALA A 85 9.30 5.12 -6.11
CA ALA A 85 10.09 5.52 -4.96
C ALA A 85 9.63 4.81 -3.68
N ILE A 86 8.31 4.64 -3.50
CA ILE A 86 7.76 3.90 -2.35
C ILE A 86 8.14 2.42 -2.43
N ILE A 87 7.99 1.79 -3.60
CA ILE A 87 8.37 0.39 -3.80
C ILE A 87 9.86 0.19 -3.55
N GLU A 88 10.70 1.09 -4.02
CA GLU A 88 12.14 1.02 -3.82
C GLU A 88 12.50 1.12 -2.33
N LYS A 89 11.87 2.04 -1.62
CA LYS A 89 12.09 2.23 -0.17
C LYS A 89 11.69 0.98 0.63
N GLU A 90 10.59 0.33 0.25
CA GLU A 90 10.03 -0.82 0.95
C GLU A 90 10.16 -2.10 0.11
N LYS A 91 11.24 -2.22 -0.68
CA LYS A 91 11.37 -3.30 -1.66
C LYS A 91 11.34 -4.69 -1.06
N ASP A 92 11.91 -4.88 0.12
CA ASP A 92 11.92 -6.20 0.76
C ASP A 92 10.52 -6.63 1.20
N PHE A 93 9.75 -5.69 1.75
CA PHE A 93 8.35 -5.93 2.08
C PHE A 93 7.54 -6.30 0.83
N TYR A 94 7.62 -5.49 -0.23
CA TYR A 94 6.85 -5.74 -1.45
C TYR A 94 7.25 -7.05 -2.14
N ARG A 95 8.54 -7.39 -2.13
CA ARG A 95 9.01 -8.67 -2.67
C ARG A 95 8.39 -9.85 -1.91
N ASN A 96 8.43 -9.80 -0.59
CA ASN A 96 7.94 -10.90 0.25
C ASN A 96 6.42 -11.03 0.24
N VAL A 97 5.70 -9.95 -0.04
CA VAL A 97 4.24 -9.97 -0.23
C VAL A 97 3.88 -10.41 -1.64
N TYR A 98 4.58 -9.92 -2.65
CA TYR A 98 4.32 -10.26 -4.06
C TYR A 98 4.46 -11.76 -4.31
N TYR A 99 5.48 -12.39 -3.75
CA TYR A 99 5.71 -13.82 -3.91
C TYR A 99 5.00 -14.66 -2.85
N SER A 100 3.87 -14.20 -2.33
CA SER A 100 3.02 -14.93 -1.39
C SER A 100 1.87 -15.64 -2.10
N SER A 101 1.12 -16.45 -1.35
CA SER A 101 -0.10 -17.10 -1.86
C SER A 101 -1.19 -16.11 -2.25
N SER A 102 -1.10 -14.85 -1.84
CA SER A 102 -2.03 -13.78 -2.21
C SER A 102 -1.62 -13.03 -3.48
N GLN A 103 -0.65 -13.53 -4.25
CA GLN A 103 -0.09 -12.83 -5.42
C GLN A 103 -1.17 -12.33 -6.39
N ASN A 104 -2.13 -13.18 -6.75
CA ASN A 104 -3.18 -12.80 -7.71
C ASN A 104 -4.04 -11.65 -7.19
N GLN A 105 -4.45 -11.70 -5.93
CA GLN A 105 -5.23 -10.63 -5.31
C GLN A 105 -4.44 -9.33 -5.23
N PHE A 106 -3.17 -9.42 -4.92
CA PHE A 106 -2.29 -8.26 -4.83
C PHE A 106 -2.09 -7.60 -6.20
N LEU A 107 -1.89 -8.40 -7.24
CA LEU A 107 -1.78 -7.89 -8.61
C LEU A 107 -3.07 -7.24 -9.11
N GLN A 108 -4.23 -7.80 -8.77
CA GLN A 108 -5.51 -7.18 -9.09
C GLN A 108 -5.67 -5.82 -8.43
N LEU A 109 -5.23 -5.69 -7.18
CA LEU A 109 -5.28 -4.42 -6.45
C LEU A 109 -4.36 -3.38 -7.09
N ILE A 110 -3.14 -3.76 -7.46
CA ILE A 110 -2.20 -2.88 -8.16
C ILE A 110 -2.79 -2.42 -9.49
N HIS A 111 -3.36 -3.36 -10.25
CA HIS A 111 -3.99 -3.04 -11.52
C HIS A 111 -5.13 -2.03 -11.35
N GLN A 112 -5.98 -2.21 -10.36
CA GLN A 112 -7.08 -1.28 -10.07
C GLN A 112 -6.56 0.11 -9.75
N HIS A 113 -5.51 0.20 -8.93
CA HIS A 113 -4.90 1.49 -8.60
C HIS A 113 -4.31 2.18 -9.83
N MET A 114 -3.69 1.43 -10.72
CA MET A 114 -3.16 1.98 -11.97
C MET A 114 -4.29 2.52 -12.86
N MET A 115 -5.40 1.78 -12.98
CA MET A 115 -6.54 2.22 -13.77
C MET A 115 -7.19 3.48 -13.19
N ASP A 116 -7.33 3.55 -11.88
CA ASP A 116 -7.85 4.75 -11.21
C ASP A 116 -6.96 5.97 -11.46
N ALA A 117 -5.65 5.79 -11.42
CA ALA A 117 -4.69 6.86 -11.71
C ALA A 117 -4.79 7.33 -13.17
N TYR A 118 -4.92 6.41 -14.12
CA TYR A 118 -5.13 6.74 -15.53
C TYR A 118 -6.40 7.54 -15.75
N GLU A 119 -7.50 7.10 -15.15
CA GLU A 119 -8.77 7.80 -15.24
C GLU A 119 -8.64 9.24 -14.74
N HIS A 120 -7.97 9.42 -13.60
CA HIS A 120 -7.73 10.73 -13.02
C HIS A 120 -6.92 11.64 -13.97
N ILE A 121 -5.88 11.10 -14.60
CA ILE A 121 -5.05 11.82 -15.57
C ILE A 121 -5.88 12.23 -16.79
N ILE A 122 -6.66 11.32 -17.33
CA ILE A 122 -7.50 11.57 -18.50
C ILE A 122 -8.51 12.70 -18.20
N GLN A 123 -9.18 12.62 -17.05
CA GLN A 123 -10.14 13.66 -16.65
C GLN A 123 -9.46 15.02 -16.49
N SER A 124 -8.26 15.05 -15.90
CA SER A 124 -7.48 16.27 -15.71
C SER A 124 -7.15 16.92 -17.07
N VAL A 125 -6.65 16.13 -18.02
CA VAL A 125 -6.32 16.62 -19.36
C VAL A 125 -7.56 17.13 -20.09
N LEU A 126 -8.68 16.39 -20.03
CA LEU A 126 -9.92 16.80 -20.69
C LEU A 126 -10.49 18.09 -20.10
N ASN A 127 -10.43 18.26 -18.79
CA ASN A 127 -10.90 19.46 -18.13
C ASN A 127 -10.06 20.69 -18.48
N GLU A 128 -8.74 20.52 -18.62
CA GLU A 128 -7.85 21.60 -19.07
C GLU A 128 -8.16 22.03 -20.50
N SER A 129 -8.49 21.08 -21.38
CA SER A 129 -8.79 21.39 -22.77
C SER A 129 -10.14 22.06 -22.98
N LEU A 130 -11.05 21.98 -21.97
CA LEU A 130 -12.37 22.63 -22.02
C LEU A 130 -12.36 24.04 -21.45
N ASN A 131 -11.30 24.42 -20.78
CA ASN A 131 -11.10 25.77 -20.24
C ASN A 131 -10.15 26.52 -21.16
#